data_f463998fb2b0199cc9d3f966a1024deb
#
_entry.id   f463998fb2b0199cc9d3f966a1024deb
#
_cell.length_a   1.000
_cell.length_b   1.000
_cell.length_c   1.000
_cell.angle_alpha   90.00
_cell.angle_beta   90.00
_cell.angle_gamma   90.00
#
_symmetry.space_group_name_H-M   'P 1'
#
loop_
_entity.id
_entity.type
_entity.pdbx_description
1 polymer ?
#
loop_
_entity_poly.entity_id
_entity_poly.type
_entity_poly.pdbx_seq_one_letter_code
_entity_poly.pdbx_strand_id
1 'polypeptide(L)'
;MGKVISFMNNKGGVAKTMSAFNIGILWANIGKKILFIDLDSQANLTNMVSSDDPRYESRKWDNTIEDAFVIGPRLNPLPILPSRYNNVDFVPADLKLSSFDVETSNITLKVYLLKDLIAPIKNNYDYIIIDCPPA
;
A
#
# COMPACT_ATOMS: atom_id res chain seq x y z
N MET A 1 9.56 5.12 16.01
CA MET A 1 8.36 5.82 15.54
C MET A 1 8.31 5.78 14.02
N GLY A 2 7.20 5.30 13.47
CA GLY A 2 7.07 5.08 12.04
C GLY A 2 7.04 6.37 11.23
N LYS A 3 7.81 6.41 10.15
CA LYS A 3 7.78 7.50 9.18
C LYS A 3 6.97 7.07 7.96
N VAL A 4 6.14 7.97 7.46
CA VAL A 4 5.29 7.75 6.29
C VAL A 4 5.92 8.46 5.09
N ILE A 5 6.15 7.71 4.02
CA ILE A 5 6.76 8.22 2.80
C ILE A 5 5.83 7.89 1.62
N SER A 6 5.44 8.92 0.88
CA SER A 6 4.59 8.75 -0.29
C SER A 6 5.41 8.91 -1.57
N PHE A 7 5.28 7.98 -2.49
CA PHE A 7 5.87 8.06 -3.81
C PHE A 7 4.80 8.52 -4.79
N MET A 8 4.99 9.71 -5.35
CA MET A 8 4.05 10.35 -6.26
C MET A 8 4.76 10.69 -7.56
N ASN A 9 4.02 10.64 -8.66
CA ASN A 9 4.55 10.99 -9.97
C ASN A 9 3.43 11.57 -10.84
N ASN A 10 3.74 12.59 -11.61
CA ASN A 10 2.80 13.19 -12.56
C ASN A 10 2.58 12.29 -13.79
N LYS A 11 3.51 11.40 -14.07
CA LYS A 11 3.40 10.40 -15.13
C LYS A 11 3.46 9.03 -14.50
N GLY A 12 2.45 8.21 -14.73
CA GLY A 12 2.45 6.84 -14.28
C GLY A 12 3.68 6.11 -14.77
N GLY A 13 4.25 5.27 -13.93
CA GLY A 13 5.39 4.51 -14.36
C GLY A 13 5.83 3.46 -13.37
N VAL A 14 6.28 2.35 -13.93
CA VAL A 14 6.83 1.22 -13.17
C VAL A 14 8.09 1.66 -12.40
N ALA A 15 8.83 2.65 -12.94
CA ALA A 15 10.06 3.13 -12.30
C ALA A 15 9.82 3.72 -10.91
N LYS A 16 8.73 4.46 -10.72
CA LYS A 16 8.36 4.98 -9.39
C LYS A 16 8.09 3.84 -8.42
N THR A 17 7.30 2.86 -8.84
CA THR A 17 6.94 1.71 -8.02
C THR A 17 8.16 0.85 -7.71
N MET A 18 9.04 0.62 -8.69
CA MET A 18 10.29 -0.10 -8.48
C MET A 18 11.17 0.59 -7.46
N SER A 19 11.27 1.91 -7.53
CA SER A 19 12.06 2.69 -6.56
C SER A 19 11.50 2.55 -5.14
N ALA A 20 10.18 2.63 -4.99
CA ALA A 20 9.53 2.45 -3.70
C ALA A 20 9.81 1.06 -3.13
N PHE A 21 9.62 0.03 -3.94
CA PHE A 21 9.86 -1.35 -3.56
C PHE A 21 11.32 -1.59 -3.16
N ASN A 22 12.26 -1.17 -4.01
CA ASN A 22 13.68 -1.39 -3.76
C ASN A 22 14.17 -0.70 -2.49
N ILE A 23 13.74 0.54 -2.23
CA ILE A 23 14.08 1.26 -1.00
C ILE A 23 13.57 0.51 0.21
N GLY A 24 12.32 0.07 0.18
CA GLY A 24 11.72 -0.67 1.28
C GLY A 24 12.45 -1.98 1.57
N ILE A 25 12.80 -2.73 0.53
CA ILE A 25 13.53 -4.00 0.69
C ILE A 25 14.93 -3.76 1.24
N LEU A 26 15.64 -2.72 0.76
CA LEU A 26 16.96 -2.38 1.28
C LEU A 26 16.89 -2.06 2.78
N TRP A 27 15.92 -1.28 3.20
CA TRP A 27 15.75 -0.96 4.62
C TRP A 27 15.36 -2.19 5.44
N ALA A 28 14.51 -3.05 4.90
CA ALA A 28 14.14 -4.30 5.57
C ALA A 28 15.36 -5.19 5.77
N ASN A 29 16.26 -5.23 4.82
CA ASN A 29 17.48 -6.04 4.90
C ASN A 29 18.46 -5.56 5.98
N ILE A 30 18.37 -4.31 6.39
CA ILE A 30 19.15 -3.79 7.53
C ILE A 30 18.36 -3.75 8.82
N GLY A 31 17.25 -4.49 8.89
CA GLY A 31 16.49 -4.70 10.12
C GLY A 31 15.35 -3.74 10.37
N LYS A 32 14.99 -2.89 9.41
CA LYS A 32 13.85 -2.00 9.56
C LYS A 32 12.55 -2.73 9.23
N LYS A 33 11.48 -2.41 9.95
CA LYS A 33 10.15 -2.94 9.68
C LYS A 33 9.42 -2.04 8.71
N ILE A 34 8.95 -2.62 7.61
CA ILE A 34 8.39 -1.91 6.48
C ILE A 34 6.94 -2.33 6.27
N LEU A 35 6.07 -1.35 6.04
CA LEU A 35 4.73 -1.58 5.51
C LEU A 35 4.62 -0.89 4.15
N PHE A 36 4.28 -1.65 3.12
CA PHE A 36 3.92 -1.09 1.82
C PHE A 36 2.41 -0.92 1.75
N ILE A 37 1.97 0.24 1.30
CA ILE A 37 0.55 0.49 0.99
C ILE A 37 0.44 0.87 -0.48
N ASP A 38 -0.27 0.05 -1.24
CA ASP A 38 -0.50 0.29 -2.65
C ASP A 38 -1.81 1.05 -2.84
N LEU A 39 -1.74 2.26 -3.38
CA LEU A 39 -2.91 3.08 -3.70
C LEU A 39 -3.23 3.11 -5.19
N ASP A 40 -2.44 2.41 -6.01
CA ASP A 40 -2.63 2.41 -7.45
C ASP A 40 -3.47 1.19 -7.86
N SER A 41 -4.59 1.45 -8.56
CA SER A 41 -5.47 0.39 -9.06
C SER A 41 -4.77 -0.56 -10.04
N GLN A 42 -3.66 -0.15 -10.65
CA GLN A 42 -2.85 -1.04 -11.48
C GLN A 42 -2.11 -2.10 -10.66
N ALA A 43 -2.01 -1.89 -9.35
CA ALA A 43 -1.48 -2.86 -8.39
C ALA A 43 -0.03 -3.31 -8.69
N ASN A 44 0.80 -2.42 -9.24
CA ASN A 44 2.18 -2.77 -9.56
C ASN A 44 2.99 -3.13 -8.32
N LEU A 45 2.87 -2.35 -7.25
CA LEU A 45 3.56 -2.65 -6.00
C LEU A 45 3.04 -3.95 -5.38
N THR A 46 1.73 -4.13 -5.35
CA THR A 46 1.09 -5.36 -4.86
C THR A 46 1.66 -6.58 -5.59
N ASN A 47 1.76 -6.49 -6.91
CA ASN A 47 2.29 -7.59 -7.71
C ASN A 47 3.77 -7.87 -7.43
N MET A 48 4.58 -6.83 -7.23
CA MET A 48 6.00 -7.00 -6.89
C MET A 48 6.19 -7.68 -5.54
N VAL A 49 5.42 -7.25 -4.54
CA VAL A 49 5.55 -7.77 -3.18
C VAL A 49 5.05 -9.20 -3.09
N SER A 50 3.98 -9.53 -3.80
CA SER A 50 3.32 -10.85 -3.73
C SER A 50 3.85 -11.86 -4.75
N SER A 51 4.70 -11.45 -5.68
CA SER A 51 5.26 -12.32 -6.71
C SER A 51 6.06 -13.47 -6.07
N ASP A 52 5.91 -14.67 -6.63
CA ASP A 52 6.59 -15.88 -6.16
C ASP A 52 6.25 -16.29 -4.72
N ASP A 53 5.14 -15.79 -4.19
CA ASP A 53 4.64 -16.19 -2.88
C ASP A 53 3.46 -17.14 -3.05
N PRO A 54 3.59 -18.42 -2.66
CA PRO A 54 2.51 -19.41 -2.83
C PRO A 54 1.19 -19.01 -2.18
N ARG A 55 1.24 -18.22 -1.11
CA ARG A 55 0.02 -17.76 -0.42
C ARG A 55 -0.85 -16.87 -1.31
N TYR A 56 -0.24 -16.19 -2.28
CA TYR A 56 -0.87 -15.15 -3.09
C TYR A 56 -0.87 -15.50 -4.58
N GLU A 57 -0.69 -16.76 -4.91
CA GLU A 57 -0.57 -17.22 -6.29
C GLU A 57 -1.80 -16.93 -7.13
N SER A 58 -2.99 -17.04 -6.53
CA SER A 58 -4.25 -16.76 -7.23
C SER A 58 -4.48 -15.28 -7.50
N ARG A 59 -3.76 -14.39 -6.78
CA ARG A 59 -3.92 -12.94 -6.84
C ARG A 59 -5.35 -12.48 -6.61
N LYS A 60 -6.11 -13.24 -5.85
CA LYS A 60 -7.43 -12.86 -5.37
C LYS A 60 -7.31 -12.42 -3.92
N TRP A 61 -7.74 -11.21 -3.66
CA TRP A 61 -7.64 -10.62 -2.34
C TRP A 61 -9.01 -10.62 -1.68
N ASP A 62 -9.09 -11.14 -0.46
CA ASP A 62 -10.31 -11.06 0.32
C ASP A 62 -10.62 -9.61 0.68
N ASN A 63 -9.60 -8.86 1.03
CA ASN A 63 -9.69 -7.44 1.32
C ASN A 63 -8.52 -6.69 0.70
N THR A 64 -8.80 -5.49 0.23
CA THR A 64 -7.80 -4.58 -0.35
C THR A 64 -7.88 -3.23 0.34
N ILE A 65 -6.98 -2.30 -0.07
CA ILE A 65 -7.02 -0.93 0.43
C ILE A 65 -8.39 -0.26 0.22
N GLU A 66 -9.12 -0.63 -0.82
CA GLU A 66 -10.46 -0.09 -1.08
C GLU A 66 -11.41 -0.38 0.07
N ASP A 67 -11.34 -1.57 0.66
CA ASP A 67 -12.22 -1.96 1.76
C ASP A 67 -12.00 -1.09 3.00
N ALA A 68 -10.79 -0.59 3.19
CA ALA A 68 -10.48 0.33 4.28
C ALA A 68 -11.10 1.71 4.08
N PHE A 69 -11.36 2.09 2.84
CA PHE A 69 -11.99 3.37 2.51
C PHE A 69 -13.51 3.34 2.53
N VAL A 70 -14.11 2.17 2.71
CA VAL A 70 -15.56 2.08 2.85
C VAL A 70 -15.98 2.80 4.12
N ILE A 71 -16.68 3.90 3.94
CA ILE A 71 -17.08 4.77 5.04
C ILE A 71 -18.38 4.25 5.63
N GLY A 72 -18.29 3.73 6.83
CA GLY A 72 -19.43 3.42 7.68
C GLY A 72 -19.33 4.25 8.95
N PRO A 73 -20.04 3.87 10.02
CA PRO A 73 -19.88 4.53 11.32
C PRO A 73 -18.46 4.43 11.88
N ARG A 74 -17.68 3.50 11.35
CA ARG A 74 -16.26 3.30 11.71
C ARG A 74 -15.49 2.97 10.46
N LEU A 75 -14.23 3.48 10.38
CA LEU A 75 -13.30 3.06 9.36
C LEU A 75 -12.91 1.60 9.60
N ASN A 76 -12.85 0.82 8.53
CA ASN A 76 -12.33 -0.54 8.60
C ASN A 76 -10.82 -0.49 8.81
N PRO A 77 -10.24 -1.44 9.56
CA PRO A 77 -8.78 -1.48 9.69
C PRO A 77 -8.12 -1.78 8.35
N LEU A 78 -6.86 -1.36 8.21
CA LEU A 78 -6.07 -1.69 7.02
C LEU A 78 -5.92 -3.22 6.89
N PRO A 79 -6.16 -3.79 5.71
CA PRO A 79 -5.97 -5.23 5.49
C PRO A 79 -4.49 -5.55 5.26
N ILE A 80 -3.74 -5.63 6.35
CA ILE A 80 -2.29 -5.86 6.32
C ILE A 80 -2.01 -7.35 6.16
N LEU A 81 -1.18 -7.69 5.18
CA LEU A 81 -0.77 -9.06 4.88
C LEU A 81 0.74 -9.22 5.04
N PRO A 82 1.20 -10.39 5.51
CA PRO A 82 2.63 -10.68 5.54
C PRO A 82 3.16 -10.93 4.14
N SER A 83 4.41 -10.57 3.89
CA SER A 83 5.10 -10.88 2.64
C SER A 83 6.14 -11.98 2.85
N ARG A 84 6.69 -12.51 1.75
CA ARG A 84 7.79 -13.45 1.81
C ARG A 84 9.12 -12.79 2.20
N TYR A 85 9.17 -11.46 2.19
CA TYR A 85 10.36 -10.72 2.58
C TYR A 85 10.36 -10.49 4.08
N ASN A 86 11.49 -10.73 4.74
CA ASN A 86 11.62 -10.49 6.18
C ASN A 86 11.38 -9.02 6.49
N ASN A 87 10.62 -8.75 7.56
CA ASN A 87 10.32 -7.40 8.04
C ASN A 87 9.44 -6.58 7.08
N VAL A 88 8.75 -7.21 6.13
CA VAL A 88 7.93 -6.51 5.15
C VAL A 88 6.50 -7.05 5.16
N ASP A 89 5.55 -6.16 5.45
CA ASP A 89 4.12 -6.39 5.29
C ASP A 89 3.58 -5.47 4.20
N PHE A 90 2.38 -5.76 3.71
CA PHE A 90 1.78 -4.92 2.66
C PHE A 90 0.26 -4.90 2.74
N VAL A 91 -0.31 -3.83 2.19
CA VAL A 91 -1.74 -3.66 1.97
C VAL A 91 -1.97 -3.70 0.46
N PRO A 92 -2.69 -4.71 -0.06
CA PRO A 92 -2.85 -4.87 -1.49
C PRO A 92 -3.85 -3.90 -2.10
N ALA A 93 -3.68 -3.63 -3.39
CA ALA A 93 -4.65 -2.95 -4.23
C ALA A 93 -5.09 -3.87 -5.36
N ASP A 94 -6.23 -3.59 -5.96
CA ASP A 94 -6.70 -4.26 -7.17
C ASP A 94 -7.56 -3.31 -8.02
N LEU A 95 -8.16 -3.84 -9.07
CA LEU A 95 -8.95 -3.04 -10.02
C LEU A 95 -10.19 -2.39 -9.39
N LYS A 96 -10.68 -2.88 -8.26
CA LYS A 96 -11.81 -2.25 -7.56
C LYS A 96 -11.49 -0.82 -7.14
N LEU A 97 -10.21 -0.54 -6.88
CA LEU A 97 -9.77 0.80 -6.49
C LEU A 97 -10.03 1.83 -7.60
N SER A 98 -10.07 1.39 -8.86
CA SER A 98 -10.35 2.32 -9.97
C SER A 98 -11.77 2.86 -9.91
N SER A 99 -12.75 2.09 -9.47
CA SER A 99 -14.13 2.58 -9.27
C SER A 99 -14.17 3.64 -8.19
N PHE A 100 -13.46 3.44 -7.11
CA PHE A 100 -13.32 4.43 -6.04
C PHE A 100 -12.65 5.71 -6.57
N ASP A 101 -11.64 5.56 -7.42
CA ASP A 101 -10.92 6.69 -8.02
C ASP A 101 -11.84 7.52 -8.92
N VAL A 102 -12.72 6.88 -9.67
CA VAL A 102 -13.67 7.58 -10.53
C VAL A 102 -14.65 8.41 -9.69
N GLU A 103 -15.12 7.85 -8.58
CA GLU A 103 -16.10 8.51 -7.71
C GLU A 103 -15.47 9.60 -6.85
N THR A 104 -14.24 9.40 -6.41
CA THR A 104 -13.53 10.29 -5.49
C THR A 104 -12.16 10.67 -6.01
N SER A 105 -12.03 11.07 -7.24
CA SER A 105 -10.76 11.33 -7.95
C SER A 105 -9.74 12.20 -7.21
N ASN A 106 -9.95 12.47 -5.93
CA ASN A 106 -9.11 13.33 -5.11
C ASN A 106 -8.10 12.51 -4.32
N ILE A 107 -6.86 12.43 -4.84
CA ILE A 107 -5.76 11.74 -4.16
C ILE A 107 -5.48 12.36 -2.78
N THR A 108 -5.70 13.66 -2.63
CA THR A 108 -5.49 14.35 -1.35
C THR A 108 -6.44 13.79 -0.30
N LEU A 109 -7.68 13.54 -0.65
CA LEU A 109 -8.65 12.96 0.27
C LEU A 109 -8.23 11.54 0.69
N LYS A 110 -7.75 10.72 -0.25
CA LYS A 110 -7.28 9.37 0.05
C LYS A 110 -6.10 9.39 1.02
N VAL A 111 -5.13 10.25 0.77
CA VAL A 111 -3.97 10.40 1.66
C VAL A 111 -4.42 10.87 3.04
N TYR A 112 -5.39 11.77 3.09
CA TYR A 112 -5.94 12.26 4.35
C TYR A 112 -6.64 11.14 5.15
N LEU A 113 -7.45 10.32 4.46
CA LEU A 113 -8.12 9.19 5.09
C LEU A 113 -7.12 8.13 5.57
N LEU A 114 -6.06 7.91 4.81
CA LEU A 114 -4.99 7.00 5.19
C LEU A 114 -4.33 7.41 6.50
N LYS A 115 -4.19 8.69 6.76
CA LYS A 115 -3.59 9.17 8.00
C LYS A 115 -4.30 8.58 9.22
N ASP A 116 -5.62 8.57 9.20
CA ASP A 116 -6.41 8.00 10.29
C ASP A 116 -6.31 6.48 10.36
N LEU A 117 -6.24 5.83 9.19
CA LEU A 117 -6.09 4.38 9.10
C LEU A 117 -4.71 3.91 9.56
N ILE A 118 -3.69 4.72 9.33
CA ILE A 118 -2.31 4.41 9.70
C ILE A 118 -2.05 4.66 11.19
N ALA A 119 -2.71 5.65 11.78
CA ALA A 119 -2.43 6.07 13.16
C ALA A 119 -2.37 4.89 14.15
N PRO A 120 -3.32 3.91 14.14
CA PRO A 120 -3.28 2.81 15.10
C PRO A 120 -2.10 1.85 14.94
N ILE A 121 -1.51 1.78 13.73
CA ILE A 121 -0.47 0.79 13.43
C ILE A 121 0.90 1.42 13.17
N LYS A 122 0.98 2.74 13.20
CA LYS A 122 2.17 3.49 12.82
C LYS A 122 3.42 3.08 13.59
N ASN A 123 3.27 2.81 14.88
CA ASN A 123 4.41 2.46 15.74
C ASN A 123 4.89 1.02 15.57
N ASN A 124 4.16 0.20 14.80
CA ASN A 124 4.57 -1.17 14.50
C ASN A 124 5.62 -1.24 13.39
N TYR A 125 5.86 -0.13 12.69
CA TYR A 125 6.76 -0.07 11.53
C TYR A 125 7.74 1.07 11.68
N ASP A 126 8.93 0.89 11.13
CA ASP A 126 9.91 1.97 11.02
C ASP A 126 9.57 2.89 9.86
N TYR A 127 9.12 2.32 8.74
CA TYR A 127 8.72 3.07 7.56
C TYR A 127 7.44 2.51 6.97
N ILE A 128 6.54 3.40 6.60
CA ILE A 128 5.32 3.09 5.86
C ILE A 128 5.44 3.77 4.51
N ILE A 129 5.52 2.97 3.46
CA ILE A 129 5.77 3.45 2.09
C ILE A 129 4.47 3.32 1.29
N ILE A 130 4.00 4.45 0.79
CA ILE A 130 2.75 4.54 0.04
C ILE A 130 3.08 4.78 -1.43
N ASP A 131 2.61 3.87 -2.31
CA ASP A 131 2.73 4.03 -3.76
C ASP A 131 1.43 4.64 -4.28
N CYS A 132 1.49 5.90 -4.67
CA CYS A 132 0.32 6.65 -5.12
C CYS A 132 0.08 6.45 -6.60
N PRO A 133 -1.20 6.55 -7.07
CA PRO A 133 -1.47 6.54 -8.49
C PRO A 133 -0.90 7.78 -9.16
N PRO A 134 -0.71 7.75 -10.49
CA PRO A 134 -0.31 8.95 -11.23
C PRO A 134 -1.36 10.05 -11.06
N ALA A 135 -0.89 11.27 -10.98
CA ALA A 135 -1.76 12.45 -10.83
C ALA A 135 -2.45 12.79 -12.14
#